data_fc7e539a7f7b4429ecec5ebfeddeffa8
#
_entry.id   fc7e539a7f7b4429ecec5ebfeddeffa8
#
_cell.length_a   1.000
_cell.length_b   1.000
_cell.length_c   1.000
_cell.angle_alpha   90.00
_cell.angle_beta   90.00
_cell.angle_gamma   90.00
#
_symmetry.space_group_name_H-M   'P 1'
#
loop_
_entity.id
_entity.type
_entity.pdbx_description
1 polymer ?
#
loop_
_entity_poly.entity_id
_entity_poly.type
_entity_poly.pdbx_seq_one_letter_code
_entity_poly.pdbx_strand_id
1 'polypeptide(L)'
;KASISGRYRYEHVDEDNDLKNANASTLRLRLNYRTGQWKGWSGFAEFDHVFHVLLDDFNSAAGTSPNRGEYSVVADPKGSDLNQLYVDLDPNDDWKYRIGRQRILLDNQRFVGGVGWRQNEQTYDALTLNTKAIANTTLSYSYVNRVRRIFGQTVPAGKERLDGHLFNAKIALNDTISLT
;
A
#
# COMPACT_ATOMS: atom_id res chain seq x y z
N LYS A 1 -20.11 4.88 -2.07
CA LYS A 1 -20.04 3.44 -2.38
C LYS A 1 -19.21 2.76 -1.32
N ALA A 2 -19.72 1.67 -0.73
CA ALA A 2 -18.96 0.83 0.20
C ALA A 2 -18.67 -0.53 -0.45
N SER A 3 -17.58 -1.17 -0.06
CA SER A 3 -17.30 -2.57 -0.39
C SER A 3 -16.50 -3.24 0.72
N ILE A 4 -16.67 -4.56 0.81
CA ILE A 4 -15.91 -5.45 1.67
C ILE A 4 -15.25 -6.52 0.81
N SER A 5 -14.01 -6.88 1.15
CA SER A 5 -13.30 -7.98 0.50
C SER A 5 -12.49 -8.78 1.51
N GLY A 6 -12.31 -10.06 1.22
CA GLY A 6 -11.46 -10.96 1.99
C GLY A 6 -10.35 -11.54 1.12
N ARG A 7 -9.16 -11.74 1.70
CA ARG A 7 -8.06 -12.45 1.07
C ARG A 7 -7.46 -13.44 2.05
N TYR A 8 -7.64 -14.72 1.78
CA TYR A 8 -6.92 -15.78 2.44
C TYR A 8 -5.58 -16.00 1.77
N ARG A 9 -4.55 -16.27 2.59
CA ARG A 9 -3.21 -16.57 2.13
C ARG A 9 -2.59 -17.64 3.02
N TYR A 10 -2.02 -18.65 2.38
CA TYR A 10 -1.12 -19.60 3.00
C TYR A 10 0.27 -19.41 2.42
N GLU A 11 1.28 -19.39 3.27
CA GLU A 11 2.70 -19.30 2.89
C GLU A 11 3.50 -20.30 3.73
N HIS A 12 4.27 -21.12 3.04
CA HIS A 12 5.27 -22.00 3.62
C HIS A 12 6.65 -21.47 3.23
N VAL A 13 7.55 -21.35 4.21
CA VAL A 13 8.93 -20.90 3.99
C VAL A 13 9.85 -21.93 4.61
N ASP A 14 10.70 -22.50 3.76
CA ASP A 14 11.81 -23.42 4.09
C ASP A 14 13.10 -22.77 3.61
N GLU A 15 13.98 -22.43 4.54
CA GLU A 15 15.25 -21.75 4.27
C GLU A 15 16.39 -22.63 4.75
N ASP A 16 17.50 -22.65 4.00
CA ASP A 16 18.72 -23.36 4.39
C ASP A 16 19.47 -22.56 5.47
N ASN A 17 18.91 -22.57 6.70
CA ASN A 17 19.46 -21.92 7.89
C ASN A 17 19.02 -22.66 9.15
N ASP A 18 19.40 -22.17 10.33
CA ASP A 18 19.08 -22.79 11.64
C ASP A 18 17.64 -22.51 12.13
N LEU A 19 16.82 -21.78 11.38
CA LEU A 19 15.45 -21.48 11.75
C LEU A 19 14.50 -22.64 11.43
N LYS A 20 13.40 -22.73 12.16
CA LYS A 20 12.30 -23.64 11.83
C LYS A 20 11.55 -23.11 10.61
N ASN A 21 11.03 -24.04 9.80
CA ASN A 21 10.19 -23.71 8.66
C ASN A 21 8.95 -22.94 9.11
N ALA A 22 8.61 -21.89 8.36
CA ALA A 22 7.39 -21.14 8.65
C ALA A 22 6.16 -21.74 7.96
N ASN A 23 5.02 -21.71 8.68
CA ASN A 23 3.68 -22.02 8.16
C ASN A 23 2.73 -20.92 8.56
N ALA A 24 2.42 -20.03 7.67
CA ALA A 24 1.56 -18.88 7.90
C ALA A 24 0.20 -19.04 7.20
N SER A 25 -0.88 -19.04 7.97
CA SER A 25 -2.25 -19.05 7.46
C SER A 25 -2.96 -17.79 7.91
N THR A 26 -3.16 -16.86 6.98
CA THR A 26 -3.64 -15.51 7.28
C THR A 26 -4.88 -15.16 6.46
N LEU A 27 -5.80 -14.39 7.07
CA LEU A 27 -7.00 -13.85 6.43
C LEU A 27 -7.03 -12.34 6.63
N ARG A 28 -7.02 -11.57 5.55
CA ARG A 28 -7.29 -10.13 5.59
C ARG A 28 -8.75 -9.87 5.23
N LEU A 29 -9.43 -9.10 6.06
CA LEU A 29 -10.69 -8.43 5.71
C LEU A 29 -10.42 -6.96 5.47
N ARG A 30 -10.95 -6.44 4.37
CA ARG A 30 -10.82 -5.04 3.95
C ARG A 30 -12.19 -4.42 3.77
N LEU A 31 -12.43 -3.32 4.46
CA LEU A 31 -13.61 -2.49 4.28
C LEU A 31 -13.18 -1.16 3.68
N ASN A 32 -13.84 -0.72 2.61
CA ASN A 32 -13.61 0.60 2.06
C ASN A 32 -14.91 1.36 1.79
N TYR A 33 -14.78 2.67 1.79
CA TYR A 33 -15.86 3.59 1.48
C TYR A 33 -15.34 4.77 0.64
N ARG A 34 -16.05 5.03 -0.47
CA ARG A 34 -15.84 6.23 -1.30
C ARG A 34 -17.10 7.06 -1.28
N THR A 35 -16.95 8.36 -1.01
CA THR A 35 -18.07 9.32 -1.10
C THR A 35 -18.53 9.49 -2.56
N GLY A 36 -19.68 10.13 -2.75
CA GLY A 36 -20.01 10.77 -4.02
C GLY A 36 -19.06 11.94 -4.29
N GLN A 37 -18.98 12.36 -5.55
CA GLN A 37 -18.27 13.57 -5.94
C GLN A 37 -19.19 14.79 -5.78
N TRP A 38 -18.66 15.86 -5.21
CA TRP A 38 -19.35 17.14 -5.06
C TRP A 38 -18.41 18.28 -5.46
N LYS A 39 -18.71 18.98 -6.55
CA LYS A 39 -17.89 20.09 -7.11
C LYS A 39 -16.41 19.69 -7.27
N GLY A 40 -16.13 18.48 -7.78
CA GLY A 40 -14.79 17.94 -7.94
C GLY A 40 -14.21 17.24 -6.71
N TRP A 41 -14.78 17.44 -5.52
CA TRP A 41 -14.28 16.82 -4.28
C TRP A 41 -14.86 15.43 -4.05
N SER A 42 -14.02 14.52 -3.61
CA SER A 42 -14.44 13.21 -3.09
C SER A 42 -13.50 12.72 -1.99
N GLY A 43 -13.99 11.81 -1.14
CA GLY A 43 -13.21 11.21 -0.06
C GLY A 43 -13.16 9.69 -0.18
N PHE A 44 -12.10 9.11 0.35
CA PHE A 44 -11.92 7.66 0.42
C PHE A 44 -11.32 7.25 1.75
N ALA A 45 -11.87 6.17 2.34
CA ALA A 45 -11.33 5.51 3.51
C ALA A 45 -11.26 4.00 3.26
N GLU A 46 -10.17 3.35 3.69
CA GLU A 46 -9.96 1.91 3.61
C GLU A 46 -9.33 1.40 4.89
N PHE A 47 -9.98 0.43 5.50
CA PHE A 47 -9.58 -0.19 6.75
C PHE A 47 -9.34 -1.68 6.54
N ASP A 48 -8.22 -2.18 7.03
CA ASP A 48 -7.84 -3.59 6.97
C ASP A 48 -7.78 -4.21 8.37
N HIS A 49 -8.13 -5.50 8.46
CA HIS A 49 -7.80 -6.33 9.61
C HIS A 49 -7.24 -7.66 9.14
N VAL A 50 -6.08 -8.04 9.68
CA VAL A 50 -5.42 -9.31 9.41
C VAL A 50 -5.59 -10.23 10.60
N PHE A 51 -6.13 -11.42 10.34
CA PHE A 51 -6.26 -12.53 11.29
C PHE A 51 -5.23 -13.61 10.96
N HIS A 52 -4.77 -14.33 11.99
CA HIS A 52 -4.16 -15.65 11.83
C HIS A 52 -5.25 -16.69 12.10
N VAL A 53 -5.46 -17.65 11.18
CA VAL A 53 -6.67 -18.47 11.21
C VAL A 53 -6.43 -19.92 11.59
N LEU A 54 -5.42 -20.59 11.07
CA LEU A 54 -5.17 -22.01 11.29
C LEU A 54 -3.76 -22.29 11.80
N LEU A 55 -2.76 -21.75 11.10
CA LEU A 55 -1.34 -21.96 11.38
C LEU A 55 -0.68 -20.60 11.59
N ASP A 56 0.03 -20.46 12.69
CA ASP A 56 0.75 -19.23 13.03
C ASP A 56 2.22 -19.51 13.44
N ASP A 57 2.78 -20.61 12.92
CA ASP A 57 4.18 -21.00 13.10
C ASP A 57 5.06 -20.19 12.16
N PHE A 58 5.24 -18.91 12.45
CA PHE A 58 6.08 -18.00 11.70
C PHE A 58 6.49 -16.78 12.52
N ASN A 59 7.50 -16.06 12.08
CA ASN A 59 7.92 -14.78 12.62
C ASN A 59 7.38 -13.65 11.72
N SER A 60 6.53 -12.76 12.24
CA SER A 60 6.03 -11.65 11.45
C SER A 60 6.98 -10.45 11.34
N ALA A 61 8.18 -10.58 11.90
CA ALA A 61 9.27 -9.60 11.93
C ALA A 61 8.97 -8.32 12.72
N ALA A 62 9.98 -7.47 12.87
CA ALA A 62 9.88 -6.12 13.46
C ALA A 62 9.22 -6.04 14.85
N GLY A 63 9.19 -7.14 15.61
CA GLY A 63 8.52 -7.23 16.92
C GLY A 63 6.99 -7.26 16.84
N THR A 64 6.43 -7.56 15.67
CA THR A 64 4.99 -7.71 15.46
C THR A 64 4.49 -9.12 15.86
N SER A 65 3.19 -9.34 15.87
CA SER A 65 2.60 -10.64 16.25
C SER A 65 2.29 -11.50 15.02
N PRO A 66 2.69 -12.81 15.04
CA PRO A 66 3.46 -13.49 16.07
C PRO A 66 4.95 -13.10 16.03
N ASN A 67 5.56 -12.96 17.20
CA ASN A 67 6.98 -12.66 17.34
C ASN A 67 7.73 -13.93 17.77
N ARG A 68 7.90 -14.86 16.83
CA ARG A 68 8.51 -16.18 17.05
C ARG A 68 9.85 -16.26 16.32
N GLY A 69 10.91 -15.74 16.96
CA GLY A 69 12.22 -15.60 16.37
C GLY A 69 12.91 -16.92 15.95
N GLU A 70 12.38 -18.08 16.39
CA GLU A 70 12.85 -19.41 16.01
C GLU A 70 12.32 -19.89 14.65
N TYR A 71 11.38 -19.18 14.02
CA TYR A 71 10.79 -19.50 12.71
C TYR A 71 11.26 -18.52 11.62
N SER A 72 11.29 -18.99 10.38
CA SER A 72 11.48 -18.16 9.20
C SER A 72 10.43 -17.06 9.08
N VAL A 73 10.75 -15.97 8.38
CA VAL A 73 9.95 -14.76 8.36
C VAL A 73 8.85 -14.80 7.31
N VAL A 74 7.60 -14.55 7.76
CA VAL A 74 6.46 -14.19 6.91
C VAL A 74 5.89 -12.86 7.42
N ALA A 75 6.19 -11.76 6.75
CA ALA A 75 5.85 -10.40 7.22
C ALA A 75 4.36 -10.04 7.01
N ASP A 76 3.47 -10.85 7.58
CA ASP A 76 2.00 -10.67 7.58
C ASP A 76 1.47 -10.59 9.03
N PRO A 77 1.78 -9.50 9.78
CA PRO A 77 1.41 -9.38 11.18
C PRO A 77 -0.10 -9.30 11.37
N LYS A 78 -0.57 -9.89 12.49
CA LYS A 78 -1.95 -9.72 12.95
C LYS A 78 -2.18 -8.29 13.40
N GLY A 79 -3.33 -7.72 13.03
CA GLY A 79 -3.72 -6.41 13.51
C GLY A 79 -4.66 -5.67 12.58
N SER A 80 -5.09 -4.50 13.05
CA SER A 80 -5.93 -3.55 12.31
C SER A 80 -5.12 -2.37 11.83
N ASP A 81 -5.39 -1.90 10.63
CA ASP A 81 -4.75 -0.71 10.09
C ASP A 81 -5.74 0.15 9.28
N LEU A 82 -5.59 1.45 9.36
CA LEU A 82 -6.17 2.39 8.43
C LEU A 82 -5.24 2.46 7.22
N ASN A 83 -5.55 1.65 6.20
CA ASN A 83 -4.67 1.48 5.04
C ASN A 83 -4.64 2.70 4.14
N GLN A 84 -5.80 3.30 3.87
CA GLN A 84 -5.90 4.56 3.11
C GLN A 84 -6.93 5.50 3.74
N LEU A 85 -6.65 6.80 3.71
CA LEU A 85 -7.57 7.87 4.04
C LEU A 85 -7.14 9.14 3.30
N TYR A 86 -7.89 9.54 2.28
CA TYR A 86 -7.54 10.70 1.49
C TYR A 86 -8.76 11.44 0.94
N VAL A 87 -8.51 12.67 0.54
CA VAL A 87 -9.44 13.50 -0.21
C VAL A 87 -8.87 13.77 -1.60
N ASP A 88 -9.69 13.61 -2.62
CA ASP A 88 -9.42 13.97 -4.01
C ASP A 88 -10.10 15.30 -4.36
N LEU A 89 -9.43 16.09 -5.19
CA LEU A 89 -10.00 17.20 -5.93
C LEU A 89 -9.68 17.03 -7.42
N ASP A 90 -10.71 16.82 -8.22
CA ASP A 90 -10.68 16.70 -9.67
C ASP A 90 -11.39 17.94 -10.25
N PRO A 91 -10.70 19.10 -10.44
CA PRO A 91 -11.34 20.34 -10.90
C PRO A 91 -11.78 20.26 -12.37
N ASN A 92 -11.14 19.42 -13.16
CA ASN A 92 -11.46 19.06 -14.54
C ASN A 92 -10.82 17.71 -14.90
N ASP A 93 -10.96 17.26 -16.14
CA ASP A 93 -10.48 15.94 -16.60
C ASP A 93 -8.94 15.83 -16.67
N ASP A 94 -8.23 16.96 -16.71
CA ASP A 94 -6.78 17.00 -16.86
C ASP A 94 -6.01 17.01 -15.53
N TRP A 95 -6.65 17.45 -14.46
CA TRP A 95 -5.98 17.68 -13.19
C TRP A 95 -6.62 16.90 -12.05
N LYS A 96 -5.79 16.23 -11.28
CA LYS A 96 -6.18 15.52 -10.07
C LYS A 96 -5.21 15.81 -8.93
N TYR A 97 -5.75 16.26 -7.83
CA TYR A 97 -5.04 16.47 -6.57
C TYR A 97 -5.52 15.43 -5.56
N ARG A 98 -4.58 14.89 -4.79
CA ARG A 98 -4.90 13.98 -3.69
C ARG A 98 -4.08 14.32 -2.47
N ILE A 99 -4.71 14.42 -1.31
CA ILE A 99 -4.04 14.63 -0.03
C ILE A 99 -4.48 13.58 0.97
N GLY A 100 -3.52 12.98 1.66
CA GLY A 100 -3.75 12.00 2.72
C GLY A 100 -2.97 10.71 2.51
N ARG A 101 -3.38 9.67 3.26
CA ARG A 101 -2.77 8.34 3.16
C ARG A 101 -3.29 7.64 1.92
N GLN A 102 -2.39 7.26 1.05
CA GLN A 102 -2.70 6.77 -0.27
C GLN A 102 -1.68 5.74 -0.78
N ARG A 103 -2.07 4.92 -1.75
CA ARG A 103 -1.13 4.14 -2.55
C ARG A 103 -0.44 5.07 -3.54
N ILE A 104 0.88 4.93 -3.67
CA ILE A 104 1.66 5.47 -4.79
C ILE A 104 2.36 4.28 -5.42
N LEU A 105 1.98 3.97 -6.66
CA LEU A 105 2.49 2.84 -7.41
C LEU A 105 3.06 3.39 -8.71
N LEU A 106 4.37 3.44 -8.84
CA LEU A 106 5.05 3.96 -10.01
C LEU A 106 5.61 2.82 -10.86
N ASP A 107 5.30 2.84 -12.13
CA ASP A 107 5.80 1.92 -13.15
C ASP A 107 5.65 0.44 -12.75
N ASN A 108 6.76 -0.31 -12.71
CA ASN A 108 6.79 -1.71 -12.27
C ASN A 108 6.94 -1.88 -10.75
N GLN A 109 6.80 -0.80 -9.99
CA GLN A 109 6.90 -0.76 -8.53
C GLN A 109 8.28 -1.19 -7.95
N ARG A 110 9.31 -1.18 -8.75
CA ARG A 110 10.67 -1.57 -8.30
C ARG A 110 11.23 -0.60 -7.25
N PHE A 111 10.96 0.70 -7.40
CA PHE A 111 11.47 1.75 -6.50
C PHE A 111 10.38 2.32 -5.60
N VAL A 112 9.19 2.54 -6.15
CA VAL A 112 8.04 3.09 -5.42
C VAL A 112 6.82 2.20 -5.66
N GLY A 113 6.39 1.50 -4.61
CA GLY A 113 5.31 0.52 -4.74
C GLY A 113 4.60 0.24 -3.43
N GLY A 114 3.59 -0.63 -3.50
CA GLY A 114 2.68 -0.93 -2.40
C GLY A 114 2.96 -2.22 -1.66
N VAL A 115 3.89 -3.06 -2.10
CA VAL A 115 4.10 -4.41 -1.54
C VAL A 115 2.78 -5.20 -1.47
N GLY A 116 1.90 -5.03 -2.46
CA GLY A 116 0.50 -5.48 -2.44
C GLY A 116 0.30 -7.00 -2.40
N TRP A 117 1.36 -7.78 -2.50
CA TRP A 117 1.34 -9.23 -2.35
C TRP A 117 1.28 -9.67 -0.86
N ARG A 118 1.71 -8.82 0.09
CA ARG A 118 1.56 -9.04 1.53
C ARG A 118 0.12 -8.74 1.99
N GLN A 119 -0.24 -9.18 3.21
CA GLN A 119 -1.56 -8.89 3.77
C GLN A 119 -1.73 -7.40 4.08
N ASN A 120 -0.74 -6.78 4.72
CA ASN A 120 -0.66 -5.32 4.83
C ASN A 120 0.07 -4.74 3.61
N GLU A 121 -0.33 -3.54 3.19
CA GLU A 121 0.29 -2.85 2.08
C GLU A 121 1.18 -1.71 2.57
N GLN A 122 2.12 -1.30 1.71
CA GLN A 122 2.83 -0.04 1.90
C GLN A 122 2.02 1.09 1.31
N THR A 123 1.77 2.11 2.11
CA THR A 123 1.06 3.34 1.72
C THR A 123 1.86 4.57 2.15
N TYR A 124 1.44 5.74 1.68
CA TYR A 124 2.19 6.98 1.83
C TYR A 124 1.30 8.09 2.35
N ASP A 125 1.70 8.78 3.41
CA ASP A 125 1.08 10.06 3.80
C ASP A 125 1.69 11.13 2.88
N ALA A 126 0.92 11.63 1.90
CA ALA A 126 1.43 12.42 0.80
C ALA A 126 0.43 13.43 0.25
N LEU A 127 0.96 14.44 -0.44
CA LEU A 127 0.24 15.27 -1.40
C LEU A 127 0.66 14.85 -2.80
N THR A 128 -0.30 14.45 -3.65
CA THR A 128 -0.04 14.02 -5.03
C THR A 128 -0.80 14.90 -6.00
N LEU A 129 -0.13 15.29 -7.06
CA LEU A 129 -0.65 15.99 -8.22
C LEU A 129 -0.45 15.12 -9.46
N ASN A 130 -1.51 14.86 -10.20
CA ASN A 130 -1.44 14.22 -11.51
C ASN A 130 -2.04 15.15 -12.57
N THR A 131 -1.41 15.21 -13.75
CA THR A 131 -1.95 15.98 -14.86
C THR A 131 -1.76 15.30 -16.20
N LYS A 132 -2.74 15.49 -17.08
CA LYS A 132 -2.77 15.10 -18.48
C LYS A 132 -2.92 16.32 -19.41
N ALA A 133 -2.68 17.53 -18.91
CA ALA A 133 -2.83 18.78 -19.67
C ALA A 133 -1.84 18.90 -20.86
N ILE A 134 -0.81 18.07 -20.91
CA ILE A 134 0.13 17.98 -22.04
C ILE A 134 -0.26 16.78 -22.89
N ALA A 135 -0.43 16.99 -24.19
CA ALA A 135 -0.80 15.94 -25.13
C ALA A 135 0.14 14.72 -25.03
N ASN A 136 -0.42 13.54 -25.04
CA ASN A 136 0.27 12.25 -24.94
C ASN A 136 1.15 12.08 -23.68
N THR A 137 0.99 12.97 -22.67
CA THR A 137 1.85 12.96 -21.48
C THR A 137 1.02 12.91 -20.22
N THR A 138 1.38 12.01 -19.30
CA THR A 138 0.88 11.99 -17.94
C THR A 138 2.04 12.35 -17.00
N LEU A 139 1.89 13.43 -16.25
CA LEU A 139 2.86 13.81 -15.22
C LEU A 139 2.28 13.53 -13.84
N SER A 140 3.11 13.01 -12.95
CA SER A 140 2.79 12.78 -11.55
C SER A 140 3.88 13.39 -10.67
N TYR A 141 3.47 14.17 -9.70
CA TYR A 141 4.34 14.69 -8.64
C TYR A 141 3.74 14.31 -7.29
N SER A 142 4.59 13.83 -6.37
CA SER A 142 4.17 13.58 -4.99
C SER A 142 5.20 14.13 -4.02
N TYR A 143 4.73 14.89 -3.03
CA TYR A 143 5.46 15.17 -1.81
C TYR A 143 5.05 14.15 -0.76
N VAL A 144 6.01 13.32 -0.31
CA VAL A 144 5.80 12.25 0.66
C VAL A 144 6.37 12.67 2.00
N ASN A 145 5.51 12.79 3.01
CA ASN A 145 5.91 13.10 4.38
C ASN A 145 6.24 11.83 5.18
N ARG A 146 5.55 10.72 4.88
CA ARG A 146 5.73 9.46 5.62
C ARG A 146 5.43 8.24 4.77
N VAL A 147 6.23 7.19 4.95
CA VAL A 147 5.96 5.85 4.47
C VAL A 147 5.29 5.03 5.58
N ARG A 148 4.19 4.36 5.28
CA ARG A 148 3.51 3.37 6.11
C ARG A 148 3.84 2.00 5.57
N ARG A 149 4.59 1.22 6.35
CA ARG A 149 5.15 -0.06 5.93
C ARG A 149 4.21 -1.21 6.32
N ILE A 150 4.46 -2.37 5.73
CA ILE A 150 3.66 -3.60 5.90
C ILE A 150 3.59 -4.12 7.35
N PHE A 151 4.42 -3.62 8.27
CA PHE A 151 4.44 -4.06 9.67
C PHE A 151 3.33 -3.47 10.54
N GLY A 152 2.48 -2.60 9.98
CA GLY A 152 1.41 -1.93 10.72
C GLY A 152 1.89 -0.75 11.56
N GLN A 153 0.96 -0.05 12.21
CA GLN A 153 1.25 1.24 12.88
C GLN A 153 1.73 1.10 14.33
N THR A 154 1.62 -0.08 14.91
CA THR A 154 1.87 -0.34 16.34
C THR A 154 3.35 -0.48 16.68
N VAL A 155 4.21 -0.68 15.69
CA VAL A 155 5.65 -0.85 15.86
C VAL A 155 6.44 0.27 15.20
N PRO A 156 7.64 0.62 15.71
CA PRO A 156 8.47 1.67 15.11
C PRO A 156 8.78 1.43 13.62
N ALA A 157 9.10 0.18 13.25
CA ALA A 157 9.41 -0.20 11.87
C ALA A 157 8.21 -0.08 10.91
N GLY A 158 6.99 0.09 11.41
CA GLY A 158 5.77 0.23 10.61
C GLY A 158 5.57 1.61 10.00
N LYS A 159 6.39 2.59 10.37
CA LYS A 159 6.29 3.96 9.86
C LYS A 159 7.67 4.60 9.78
N GLU A 160 7.94 5.27 8.68
CA GLU A 160 9.18 5.99 8.46
C GLU A 160 8.87 7.42 8.01
N ARG A 161 9.53 8.41 8.60
CA ARG A 161 9.41 9.79 8.12
C ARG A 161 10.27 9.96 6.87
N LEU A 162 9.68 10.53 5.84
CA LEU A 162 10.35 10.80 4.58
C LEU A 162 9.93 12.19 4.11
N ASP A 163 10.86 13.13 4.03
CA ASP A 163 10.62 14.43 3.38
C ASP A 163 11.11 14.32 1.93
N GLY A 164 10.33 13.62 1.10
CA GLY A 164 10.74 13.20 -0.25
C GLY A 164 9.85 13.74 -1.34
N HIS A 165 10.45 13.97 -2.50
CA HIS A 165 9.78 14.41 -3.72
C HIS A 165 9.90 13.33 -4.79
N LEU A 166 8.76 12.91 -5.36
CA LEU A 166 8.68 11.94 -6.43
C LEU A 166 8.16 12.64 -7.68
N PHE A 167 8.85 12.44 -8.78
CA PHE A 167 8.43 12.89 -10.10
C PHE A 167 8.38 11.68 -11.02
N ASN A 168 7.29 11.56 -11.76
CA ASN A 168 7.13 10.55 -12.80
C ASN A 168 6.49 11.18 -14.02
N ALA A 169 7.01 10.85 -15.20
CA ALA A 169 6.49 11.31 -16.47
C ALA A 169 6.30 10.10 -17.39
N LYS A 170 5.09 9.90 -17.88
CA LYS A 170 4.79 8.88 -18.88
C LYS A 170 4.41 9.56 -20.17
N ILE A 171 5.16 9.29 -21.25
CA ILE A 171 4.98 9.88 -22.58
C ILE A 171 4.62 8.77 -23.56
N ALA A 172 3.43 8.83 -24.16
CA ALA A 172 3.02 7.95 -25.23
C ALA A 172 3.60 8.46 -26.57
N LEU A 173 4.52 7.71 -27.16
CA LEU A 173 5.10 8.05 -28.46
C LEU A 173 4.18 7.65 -29.62
N ASN A 174 3.47 6.53 -29.45
CA ASN A 174 2.41 6.02 -30.31
C ASN A 174 1.55 5.04 -29.53
N ASP A 175 0.60 4.35 -30.18
CA ASP A 175 -0.34 3.42 -29.55
C ASP A 175 0.34 2.19 -28.89
N THR A 176 1.59 1.93 -29.20
CA THR A 176 2.34 0.73 -28.74
C THR A 176 3.52 1.09 -27.82
N ILE A 177 4.14 2.26 -27.99
CA ILE A 177 5.38 2.63 -27.30
C ILE A 177 5.13 3.79 -26.35
N SER A 178 5.53 3.63 -25.09
CA SER A 178 5.58 4.70 -24.09
C SER A 178 6.93 4.72 -23.39
N LEU A 179 7.36 5.91 -22.99
CA LEU A 179 8.52 6.16 -22.10
C LEU A 179 8.01 6.53 -20.70
N THR A 180 8.69 6.04 -19.66
CA THR A 180 8.50 6.41 -18.26
C THR A 180 9.83 6.64 -17.57
#